data_93693d81e786866ab35a48aef0d6da1f
#
_entry.id   93693d81e786866ab35a48aef0d6da1f
#
_cell.length_a   1.000
_cell.length_b   1.000
_cell.length_c   1.000
_cell.angle_alpha   90.00
_cell.angle_beta   90.00
_cell.angle_gamma   90.00
#
_symmetry.space_group_name_H-M   'P 1'
#
loop_
_entity.id
_entity.type
_entity.pdbx_description
1 polymer ?
#
loop_
_entity_poly.entity_id
_entity_poly.type
_entity_poly.pdbx_seq_one_letter_code
_entity_poly.pdbx_strand_id
1 'polypeptide(L)'
;MRSQLRWPFLAVTYLLTLVFPAAAENILQSNSLSTCQENSGYQASLFSVVFTPNNNSAAINLIAMSTIQGKVVFDITVTAYGYQIIRQKVDPCDPSLTASLGGLCPMSAGKTQNPFNLNIPPSAVTQIPGIAYTFPDLDAKVRILINMTEGAEAGQTVACIEATISNGKTVDLVSVKWAAAAVAGLALLSSAIIFVLGHLNAASHVAVNALSLIAYFQAQALIGLCAVPLPPAVQAWTQDFQWSLGLINVTFMQNIFTWYQRATGGTPSMLFSSIAEISVDVQKRSLPLLKRAAALPLIDHTTRYLQKAASTIAKRSGNIQTDTGSYVVYGVQRAAFRGQIETTNVFLTTFTFFLIFIVFTVIAVQLFRGLLILALRLGWIKDENEQLRDFRNGWATVLKGILYRVCLIGFPAVATYSFWELSQGDSSAEMVLAVFWFLTVTSTLAWAAYKIITIASRSIAMHRNPAYILFSDPRILNKWGFLYIPYRASG
;
A
#
# COMPACT_ATOMS: atom_id res chain seq x y z
N MET A 1 13.14 -26.74 -37.16
CA MET A 1 12.90 -25.49 -36.40
C MET A 1 12.49 -25.71 -34.92
N ARG A 2 12.92 -26.78 -34.24
CA ARG A 2 12.50 -27.09 -32.83
C ARG A 2 13.63 -26.94 -31.79
N SER A 3 14.84 -26.53 -32.18
CA SER A 3 15.99 -26.48 -31.24
C SER A 3 16.34 -25.08 -30.71
N GLN A 4 15.82 -24.00 -31.27
CA GLN A 4 16.17 -22.62 -30.87
C GLN A 4 15.37 -22.08 -29.69
N LEU A 5 14.28 -22.77 -29.27
CA LEU A 5 13.39 -22.26 -28.19
C LEU A 5 13.79 -22.75 -26.78
N ARG A 6 14.78 -23.65 -26.69
CA ARG A 6 15.19 -24.23 -25.39
C ARG A 6 16.14 -23.34 -24.57
N TRP A 7 16.91 -22.50 -25.21
CA TRP A 7 17.91 -21.65 -24.56
C TRP A 7 17.33 -20.54 -23.68
N PRO A 8 16.31 -19.78 -24.09
CA PRO A 8 15.74 -18.75 -23.21
C PRO A 8 15.00 -19.35 -22.00
N PHE A 9 14.36 -20.52 -22.12
CA PHE A 9 13.74 -21.20 -21.00
C PHE A 9 14.76 -21.71 -19.97
N LEU A 10 15.90 -22.23 -20.40
CA LEU A 10 16.98 -22.66 -19.52
C LEU A 10 17.66 -21.46 -18.84
N ALA A 11 17.81 -20.33 -19.52
CA ALA A 11 18.34 -19.11 -18.90
C ALA A 11 17.42 -18.54 -17.84
N VAL A 12 16.11 -18.53 -18.05
CA VAL A 12 15.11 -18.09 -17.08
C VAL A 12 15.03 -19.03 -15.86
N THR A 13 15.09 -20.35 -16.07
CA THR A 13 15.15 -21.31 -14.98
C THR A 13 16.46 -21.20 -14.18
N TYR A 14 17.59 -20.94 -14.83
CA TYR A 14 18.87 -20.73 -14.16
C TYR A 14 18.92 -19.44 -13.35
N LEU A 15 18.30 -18.36 -13.84
CA LEU A 15 18.13 -17.10 -13.10
C LEU A 15 17.21 -17.27 -11.87
N LEU A 16 16.17 -18.11 -11.97
CA LEU A 16 15.27 -18.43 -10.87
C LEU A 16 15.93 -19.29 -9.77
N THR A 17 16.95 -20.09 -10.11
CA THR A 17 17.68 -20.91 -9.14
C THR A 17 18.79 -20.16 -8.41
N LEU A 18 19.21 -18.98 -8.89
CA LEU A 18 20.19 -18.11 -8.23
C LEU A 18 19.62 -17.27 -7.08
N VAL A 19 18.32 -17.29 -6.84
CA VAL A 19 17.71 -16.75 -5.63
C VAL A 19 17.92 -17.76 -4.51
N PHE A 20 19.14 -17.85 -3.97
CA PHE A 20 19.38 -18.58 -2.73
C PHE A 20 18.50 -17.94 -1.64
N PRO A 21 17.65 -18.72 -0.96
CA PRO A 21 17.03 -18.24 0.26
C PRO A 21 18.17 -17.99 1.25
N ALA A 22 18.45 -16.72 1.54
CA ALA A 22 19.25 -16.41 2.72
C ALA A 22 18.55 -17.11 3.88
N ALA A 23 19.25 -18.03 4.58
CA ALA A 23 18.72 -18.70 5.75
C ALA A 23 18.43 -17.60 6.79
N ALA A 24 17.21 -17.11 6.80
CA ALA A 24 16.78 -16.12 7.76
C ALA A 24 16.71 -16.82 9.13
N GLU A 25 17.43 -16.28 10.09
CA GLU A 25 17.40 -16.75 11.46
C GLU A 25 15.95 -16.70 11.98
N ASN A 26 15.52 -17.72 12.69
CA ASN A 26 14.20 -17.75 13.31
C ASN A 26 14.18 -16.75 14.45
N ILE A 27 13.50 -15.64 14.26
CA ILE A 27 13.32 -14.60 15.27
C ILE A 27 11.85 -14.22 15.37
N LEU A 28 11.41 -13.83 16.56
CA LEU A 28 10.14 -13.12 16.75
C LEU A 28 10.47 -11.77 17.36
N GLN A 29 9.91 -10.72 16.82
CA GLN A 29 10.17 -9.36 17.28
C GLN A 29 8.88 -8.58 17.43
N SER A 30 8.88 -7.63 18.35
CA SER A 30 7.81 -6.65 18.52
C SER A 30 8.41 -5.27 18.71
N ASN A 31 7.96 -4.31 17.93
CA ASN A 31 8.39 -2.91 17.99
C ASN A 31 7.20 -1.96 18.20
N SER A 32 6.01 -2.51 18.49
CA SER A 32 4.80 -1.74 18.74
C SER A 32 4.24 -2.10 20.11
N LEU A 33 3.93 -1.10 20.90
CA LEU A 33 3.19 -1.26 22.13
C LEU A 33 2.05 -0.25 22.13
N SER A 34 0.83 -0.74 22.23
CA SER A 34 -0.37 0.07 22.36
C SER A 34 -1.04 -0.23 23.72
N THR A 35 -1.79 0.72 24.23
CA THR A 35 -2.63 0.48 25.40
C THR A 35 -4.01 0.03 24.93
N CYS A 36 -4.57 -0.97 25.59
CA CYS A 36 -5.89 -1.53 25.31
C CYS A 36 -6.95 -1.10 26.35
N GLN A 37 -6.63 -0.10 27.15
CA GLN A 37 -7.52 0.51 28.16
C GLN A 37 -7.37 2.03 28.12
N GLU A 38 -8.49 2.76 28.18
CA GLU A 38 -8.50 4.22 28.06
C GLU A 38 -7.69 4.92 29.18
N ASN A 39 -7.79 4.48 30.41
CA ASN A 39 -7.05 5.05 31.54
C ASN A 39 -5.95 4.09 32.00
N SER A 40 -5.00 3.78 31.14
CA SER A 40 -3.90 2.90 31.51
C SER A 40 -2.88 3.62 32.38
N GLY A 41 -2.61 3.09 33.58
CA GLY A 41 -1.55 3.58 34.46
C GLY A 41 -0.12 3.27 33.96
N TYR A 42 0.01 2.67 32.77
CA TYR A 42 1.29 2.32 32.20
C TYR A 42 1.34 2.71 30.71
N GLN A 43 2.30 3.56 30.36
CA GLN A 43 2.49 4.05 29.01
C GLN A 43 3.95 3.87 28.59
N ALA A 44 4.20 3.25 27.44
CA ALA A 44 5.55 3.08 26.91
C ALA A 44 5.82 4.08 25.78
N SER A 45 6.99 4.73 25.84
CA SER A 45 7.50 5.62 24.80
C SER A 45 8.45 4.91 23.83
N LEU A 46 9.09 3.83 24.28
CA LEU A 46 9.92 2.95 23.44
C LEU A 46 9.68 1.51 23.86
N PHE A 47 9.43 0.66 22.90
CA PHE A 47 9.31 -0.78 23.10
C PHE A 47 9.96 -1.52 21.95
N SER A 48 10.88 -2.41 22.27
CA SER A 48 11.47 -3.33 21.32
C SER A 48 11.79 -4.63 22.03
N VAL A 49 11.24 -5.71 21.53
CA VAL A 49 11.51 -7.08 22.00
C VAL A 49 11.98 -7.89 20.83
N VAL A 50 13.10 -8.60 21.00
CA VAL A 50 13.61 -9.56 20.04
C VAL A 50 13.80 -10.89 20.77
N PHE A 51 13.01 -11.88 20.39
CA PHE A 51 13.11 -13.25 20.87
C PHE A 51 13.87 -14.12 19.89
N THR A 52 14.92 -14.78 20.37
CA THR A 52 15.74 -15.72 19.61
C THR A 52 15.58 -17.13 20.18
N PRO A 53 14.88 -18.04 19.48
CA PRO A 53 14.61 -19.40 19.96
C PRO A 53 15.86 -20.20 20.24
N ASN A 54 16.93 -19.97 19.47
CA ASN A 54 18.18 -20.71 19.61
C ASN A 54 18.85 -20.53 21.00
N ASN A 55 18.64 -19.36 21.60
CA ASN A 55 19.22 -19.01 22.91
C ASN A 55 18.17 -19.03 24.02
N ASN A 56 16.92 -19.33 23.73
CA ASN A 56 15.78 -19.20 24.65
C ASN A 56 15.73 -17.82 25.35
N SER A 57 16.22 -16.78 24.71
CA SER A 57 16.33 -15.46 25.30
C SER A 57 15.51 -14.42 24.54
N ALA A 58 14.87 -13.52 25.28
CA ALA A 58 14.22 -12.32 24.76
C ALA A 58 14.98 -11.08 25.23
N ALA A 59 15.55 -10.35 24.31
CA ALA A 59 16.15 -9.04 24.58
C ALA A 59 15.03 -7.98 24.54
N ILE A 60 14.81 -7.31 25.66
CA ILE A 60 13.75 -6.34 25.85
C ILE A 60 14.36 -4.98 26.11
N ASN A 61 14.02 -4.00 25.27
CA ASN A 61 14.33 -2.59 25.48
C ASN A 61 13.00 -1.84 25.70
N LEU A 62 12.83 -1.31 26.91
CA LEU A 62 11.61 -0.66 27.31
C LEU A 62 11.90 0.68 27.97
N ILE A 63 11.24 1.74 27.50
CA ILE A 63 11.15 3.03 28.18
C ILE A 63 9.66 3.30 28.40
N ALA A 64 9.25 3.35 29.63
CA ALA A 64 7.85 3.54 29.99
C ALA A 64 7.68 4.53 31.15
N MET A 65 6.50 5.12 31.22
CA MET A 65 6.03 5.90 32.36
C MET A 65 4.96 5.09 33.09
N SER A 66 5.15 4.89 34.37
CA SER A 66 4.17 4.21 35.26
C SER A 66 3.60 5.18 36.28
N THR A 67 2.31 5.13 36.48
CA THR A 67 1.64 5.78 37.66
C THR A 67 1.28 4.75 38.72
N ILE A 68 1.57 3.47 38.48
CA ILE A 68 1.21 2.35 39.33
C ILE A 68 2.19 2.25 40.48
N GLN A 69 1.65 2.12 41.69
CA GLN A 69 2.44 1.92 42.93
C GLN A 69 1.93 0.69 43.66
N GLY A 70 2.79 -0.28 43.96
CA GLY A 70 2.45 -1.46 44.72
C GLY A 70 2.79 -2.77 44.01
N LYS A 71 2.30 -3.88 44.58
CA LYS A 71 2.51 -5.21 43.99
C LYS A 71 1.47 -5.51 42.94
N VAL A 72 1.92 -6.06 41.84
CA VAL A 72 1.09 -6.36 40.66
C VAL A 72 1.32 -7.80 40.19
N VAL A 73 0.33 -8.33 39.48
CA VAL A 73 0.46 -9.59 38.72
C VAL A 73 0.14 -9.32 37.25
N PHE A 74 0.96 -9.85 36.36
CA PHE A 74 0.78 -9.76 34.92
C PHE A 74 -0.01 -10.98 34.41
N ASP A 75 -1.17 -10.76 33.77
CA ASP A 75 -1.91 -11.79 33.05
C ASP A 75 -1.57 -11.65 31.55
N ILE A 76 -0.68 -12.50 31.08
CA ILE A 76 -0.13 -12.47 29.71
C ILE A 76 -0.96 -13.42 28.85
N THR A 77 -1.56 -12.89 27.81
CA THR A 77 -2.31 -13.65 26.82
C THR A 77 -1.67 -13.48 25.44
N VAL A 78 -1.29 -14.58 24.80
CA VAL A 78 -0.80 -14.59 23.43
C VAL A 78 -1.91 -15.11 22.52
N THR A 79 -2.27 -14.31 21.52
CA THR A 79 -3.24 -14.70 20.52
C THR A 79 -2.58 -14.75 19.14
N ALA A 80 -2.97 -15.71 18.29
CA ALA A 80 -2.58 -15.74 16.90
C ALA A 80 -3.81 -16.05 16.03
N TYR A 81 -4.01 -15.26 14.98
CA TYR A 81 -5.19 -15.35 14.09
C TYR A 81 -6.52 -15.36 14.83
N GLY A 82 -6.59 -14.59 15.92
CA GLY A 82 -7.79 -14.50 16.77
C GLY A 82 -7.97 -15.62 17.78
N TYR A 83 -7.14 -16.67 17.76
CA TYR A 83 -7.18 -17.75 18.72
C TYR A 83 -6.19 -17.52 19.87
N GLN A 84 -6.62 -17.77 21.10
CA GLN A 84 -5.74 -17.75 22.26
C GLN A 84 -4.84 -18.98 22.25
N ILE A 85 -3.52 -18.75 22.15
CA ILE A 85 -2.51 -19.82 22.12
C ILE A 85 -1.96 -20.09 23.52
N ILE A 86 -1.61 -19.03 24.26
CA ILE A 86 -1.00 -19.09 25.57
C ILE A 86 -1.69 -18.11 26.48
N ARG A 87 -1.94 -18.51 27.72
CA ARG A 87 -2.31 -17.61 28.83
C ARG A 87 -1.51 -18.00 30.05
N GLN A 88 -0.78 -17.03 30.60
CA GLN A 88 0.07 -17.25 31.77
C GLN A 88 -0.02 -16.05 32.71
N LYS A 89 -0.15 -16.33 34.00
CA LYS A 89 0.01 -15.34 35.05
C LYS A 89 1.44 -15.34 35.54
N VAL A 90 2.04 -14.16 35.62
CA VAL A 90 3.42 -13.95 36.08
C VAL A 90 3.39 -12.98 37.25
N ASP A 91 3.91 -13.44 38.39
CA ASP A 91 4.10 -12.60 39.57
C ASP A 91 5.57 -12.15 39.59
N PRO A 92 5.86 -10.84 39.37
CA PRO A 92 7.23 -10.34 39.41
C PRO A 92 7.83 -10.37 40.80
N CYS A 93 7.00 -10.56 41.87
CA CYS A 93 7.45 -10.69 43.25
C CYS A 93 7.83 -12.11 43.66
N ASP A 94 7.64 -13.09 42.77
CA ASP A 94 8.10 -14.46 42.99
C ASP A 94 9.64 -14.50 43.13
N PRO A 95 10.17 -15.12 44.20
CA PRO A 95 11.61 -15.22 44.43
C PRO A 95 12.40 -15.84 43.27
N SER A 96 11.78 -16.70 42.49
CA SER A 96 12.40 -17.34 41.31
C SER A 96 12.56 -16.37 40.13
N LEU A 97 11.79 -15.30 40.05
CA LEU A 97 11.72 -14.31 38.97
C LEU A 97 12.34 -12.96 39.35
N THR A 98 12.58 -12.71 40.64
CA THR A 98 13.13 -11.43 41.14
C THR A 98 14.47 -11.07 40.57
N ALA A 99 15.31 -12.03 40.19
CA ALA A 99 16.58 -11.78 39.53
C ALA A 99 16.44 -11.13 38.13
N SER A 100 15.33 -11.44 37.44
CA SER A 100 15.07 -10.93 36.06
C SER A 100 14.07 -9.76 36.05
N LEU A 101 13.14 -9.70 37.03
CA LEU A 101 12.04 -8.74 37.06
C LEU A 101 12.03 -7.87 38.32
N GLY A 102 13.11 -7.84 39.10
CA GLY A 102 13.20 -7.16 40.39
C GLY A 102 12.89 -5.67 40.38
N GLY A 103 13.03 -5.01 39.24
CA GLY A 103 12.62 -3.60 39.08
C GLY A 103 11.09 -3.36 38.99
N LEU A 104 10.29 -4.47 38.92
CA LEU A 104 8.86 -4.45 38.78
C LEU A 104 8.13 -4.90 40.08
N CYS A 105 8.87 -5.18 41.14
CA CYS A 105 8.32 -5.60 42.43
C CYS A 105 8.98 -4.89 43.63
N PRO A 106 8.21 -4.04 44.35
CA PRO A 106 6.95 -3.44 43.98
C PRO A 106 7.11 -2.44 42.84
N MET A 107 6.09 -2.29 41.96
CA MET A 107 6.13 -1.24 40.97
C MET A 107 6.13 0.14 41.63
N SER A 108 6.94 1.06 41.13
CA SER A 108 7.03 2.44 41.54
C SER A 108 6.56 3.38 40.44
N ALA A 109 5.87 4.46 40.81
CA ALA A 109 5.54 5.51 39.84
C ALA A 109 6.80 6.21 39.37
N GLY A 110 6.85 6.50 38.05
CA GLY A 110 7.94 7.19 37.42
C GLY A 110 8.38 6.61 36.09
N LYS A 111 9.49 7.14 35.58
CA LYS A 111 10.10 6.65 34.33
C LYS A 111 10.90 5.39 34.62
N THR A 112 10.52 4.32 33.92
CA THR A 112 11.26 3.06 33.92
C THR A 112 12.05 2.96 32.61
N GLN A 113 13.37 2.79 32.70
CA GLN A 113 14.23 2.62 31.55
C GLN A 113 15.17 1.45 31.85
N ASN A 114 14.84 0.26 31.35
CA ASN A 114 15.64 -0.93 31.60
C ASN A 114 15.75 -1.77 30.33
N PRO A 115 16.94 -1.88 29.72
CA PRO A 115 17.24 -3.00 28.86
C PRO A 115 17.47 -4.22 29.73
N PHE A 116 16.72 -5.31 29.50
CA PHE A 116 16.92 -6.56 30.21
C PHE A 116 16.76 -7.75 29.25
N ASN A 117 17.41 -8.84 29.59
CA ASN A 117 17.29 -10.10 28.87
C ASN A 117 16.48 -11.06 29.75
N LEU A 118 15.40 -11.55 29.19
CA LEU A 118 14.54 -12.55 29.83
C LEU A 118 14.86 -13.92 29.25
N ASN A 119 15.24 -14.88 30.12
CA ASN A 119 15.35 -16.28 29.73
C ASN A 119 13.97 -16.92 29.76
N ILE A 120 13.53 -17.42 28.63
CA ILE A 120 12.24 -18.10 28.49
C ILE A 120 12.44 -19.60 28.71
N PRO A 121 11.65 -20.23 29.58
CA PRO A 121 11.75 -21.66 29.80
C PRO A 121 11.60 -22.47 28.51
N PRO A 122 12.41 -23.49 28.29
CA PRO A 122 12.30 -24.34 27.08
C PRO A 122 10.90 -24.91 26.84
N SER A 123 10.17 -25.21 27.93
CA SER A 123 8.78 -25.69 27.85
C SER A 123 7.81 -24.68 27.23
N ALA A 124 8.06 -23.35 27.39
CA ALA A 124 7.27 -22.32 26.74
C ALA A 124 7.68 -22.11 25.27
N VAL A 125 8.98 -22.23 24.97
CA VAL A 125 9.50 -22.15 23.60
C VAL A 125 8.96 -23.28 22.70
N THR A 126 8.86 -24.49 23.22
CA THR A 126 8.32 -25.65 22.49
C THR A 126 6.82 -25.53 22.18
N GLN A 127 6.09 -24.67 22.89
CA GLN A 127 4.68 -24.39 22.62
C GLN A 127 4.48 -23.47 21.40
N ILE A 128 5.53 -22.77 20.95
CA ILE A 128 5.44 -21.89 19.78
C ILE A 128 5.47 -22.75 18.51
N PRO A 129 4.38 -22.79 17.72
CA PRO A 129 4.37 -23.59 16.51
C PRO A 129 5.42 -23.10 15.49
N GLY A 130 6.10 -24.01 14.81
CA GLY A 130 7.10 -23.70 13.80
C GLY A 130 6.59 -22.79 12.67
N ILE A 131 5.28 -22.81 12.39
CA ILE A 131 4.62 -21.93 11.43
C ILE A 131 4.75 -20.44 11.82
N ALA A 132 4.87 -20.11 13.11
CA ALA A 132 5.06 -18.73 13.56
C ALA A 132 6.37 -18.10 13.04
N TYR A 133 7.38 -18.92 12.77
CA TYR A 133 8.67 -18.47 12.23
C TYR A 133 8.73 -18.46 10.70
N THR A 134 7.81 -19.15 10.04
CA THR A 134 7.87 -19.38 8.58
C THR A 134 6.80 -18.60 7.81
N PHE A 135 5.62 -18.43 8.38
CA PHE A 135 4.52 -17.76 7.71
C PHE A 135 4.74 -16.23 7.67
N PRO A 136 4.74 -15.59 6.48
CA PRO A 136 4.96 -14.16 6.37
C PRO A 136 3.77 -13.37 6.92
N ASP A 137 4.05 -12.15 7.44
CA ASP A 137 3.05 -11.25 8.01
C ASP A 137 2.20 -11.92 9.10
N LEU A 138 2.88 -12.49 10.08
CA LEU A 138 2.25 -13.18 11.21
C LEU A 138 1.24 -12.26 11.92
N ASP A 139 0.00 -12.73 12.07
CA ASP A 139 -1.04 -12.07 12.87
C ASP A 139 -1.03 -12.64 14.28
N ALA A 140 -0.10 -12.16 15.10
CA ALA A 140 0.00 -12.55 16.49
C ALA A 140 0.16 -11.33 17.39
N LYS A 141 -0.48 -11.39 18.56
CA LYS A 141 -0.50 -10.31 19.54
C LYS A 141 -0.27 -10.86 20.94
N VAL A 142 0.48 -10.10 21.73
CA VAL A 142 0.60 -10.31 23.17
C VAL A 142 -0.20 -9.22 23.87
N ARG A 143 -1.12 -9.62 24.72
CA ARG A 143 -1.86 -8.72 25.62
C ARG A 143 -1.44 -8.99 27.04
N ILE A 144 -1.10 -7.95 27.78
CA ILE A 144 -0.68 -8.01 29.16
C ILE A 144 -1.64 -7.13 29.97
N LEU A 145 -2.38 -7.77 30.87
CA LEU A 145 -3.19 -7.08 31.88
C LEU A 145 -2.38 -6.97 33.16
N ILE A 146 -2.26 -5.78 33.69
CA ILE A 146 -1.58 -5.50 34.95
C ILE A 146 -2.65 -5.37 36.02
N ASN A 147 -2.70 -6.32 36.96
CA ASN A 147 -3.68 -6.35 38.05
C ASN A 147 -3.00 -6.06 39.38
N MET A 148 -3.57 -5.20 40.18
CA MET A 148 -3.11 -4.94 41.56
C MET A 148 -3.40 -6.15 42.45
N THR A 149 -2.44 -6.49 43.31
CA THR A 149 -2.63 -7.56 44.33
C THR A 149 -2.89 -7.03 45.72
N GLU A 150 -2.48 -5.79 46.02
CA GLU A 150 -2.60 -5.17 47.33
C GLU A 150 -3.15 -3.74 47.20
N GLY A 151 -3.76 -3.20 48.25
CA GLY A 151 -4.27 -1.83 48.33
C GLY A 151 -5.76 -1.71 48.00
N ALA A 152 -6.22 -0.45 47.82
CA ALA A 152 -7.63 -0.14 47.53
C ALA A 152 -8.13 -0.65 46.18
N GLU A 153 -7.20 -0.90 45.26
CA GLU A 153 -7.46 -1.36 43.88
C GLU A 153 -7.14 -2.85 43.72
N ALA A 154 -7.00 -3.62 44.79
CA ALA A 154 -6.71 -5.04 44.74
C ALA A 154 -7.75 -5.81 43.89
N GLY A 155 -7.27 -6.61 42.92
CA GLY A 155 -8.09 -7.35 41.98
C GLY A 155 -8.56 -6.53 40.77
N GLN A 156 -8.29 -5.21 40.69
CA GLN A 156 -8.60 -4.41 39.52
C GLN A 156 -7.45 -4.40 38.49
N THR A 157 -7.81 -4.31 37.23
CA THR A 157 -6.85 -4.08 36.14
C THR A 157 -6.51 -2.61 36.04
N VAL A 158 -5.29 -2.24 36.38
CA VAL A 158 -4.79 -0.85 36.38
C VAL A 158 -4.11 -0.44 35.07
N ALA A 159 -3.71 -1.41 34.26
CA ALA A 159 -3.21 -1.15 32.92
C ALA A 159 -3.43 -2.34 32.00
N CYS A 160 -3.63 -2.05 30.73
CA CYS A 160 -3.70 -3.00 29.65
C CYS A 160 -2.76 -2.57 28.53
N ILE A 161 -1.84 -3.44 28.13
CA ILE A 161 -0.90 -3.21 27.04
C ILE A 161 -0.99 -4.34 26.02
N GLU A 162 -0.89 -3.99 24.75
CA GLU A 162 -0.92 -4.92 23.62
C GLU A 162 0.27 -4.67 22.71
N ALA A 163 0.94 -5.74 22.30
CA ALA A 163 2.07 -5.70 21.40
C ALA A 163 1.85 -6.69 20.24
N THR A 164 2.12 -6.25 19.00
CA THR A 164 2.06 -7.13 17.83
C THR A 164 3.38 -7.86 17.66
N ILE A 165 3.32 -9.17 17.38
CA ILE A 165 4.49 -10.00 17.13
C ILE A 165 4.69 -10.15 15.62
N SER A 166 5.92 -9.94 15.16
CA SER A 166 6.34 -10.17 13.78
C SER A 166 7.53 -11.12 13.73
N ASN A 167 7.59 -11.96 12.71
CA ASN A 167 8.77 -12.78 12.42
C ASN A 167 9.73 -12.13 11.40
N GLY A 168 9.51 -10.85 11.07
CA GLY A 168 10.32 -10.10 10.12
C GLY A 168 10.12 -10.48 8.65
N LYS A 169 9.31 -11.51 8.36
CA LYS A 169 8.96 -11.92 7.00
C LYS A 169 7.69 -11.21 6.54
N THR A 170 7.66 -10.78 5.29
CA THR A 170 6.49 -10.11 4.70
C THR A 170 6.33 -10.53 3.24
N VAL A 171 5.10 -10.51 2.74
CA VAL A 171 4.79 -10.65 1.31
C VAL A 171 4.88 -9.31 0.58
N ASP A 172 4.99 -8.18 1.29
CA ASP A 172 5.23 -6.85 0.68
C ASP A 172 6.68 -6.77 0.18
N LEU A 173 6.90 -7.23 -1.04
CA LEU A 173 8.23 -7.34 -1.65
C LEU A 173 8.37 -6.37 -2.82
N VAL A 174 9.44 -5.59 -2.81
CA VAL A 174 9.78 -4.68 -3.92
C VAL A 174 9.93 -5.42 -5.24
N SER A 175 10.46 -6.65 -5.20
CA SER A 175 10.59 -7.53 -6.37
C SER A 175 9.23 -7.90 -7.00
N VAL A 176 8.20 -8.15 -6.19
CA VAL A 176 6.84 -8.45 -6.67
C VAL A 176 6.22 -7.23 -7.36
N LYS A 177 6.39 -6.03 -6.79
CA LYS A 177 5.94 -4.77 -7.39
C LYS A 177 6.53 -4.56 -8.78
N TRP A 178 7.86 -4.71 -8.91
CA TRP A 178 8.55 -4.57 -10.18
C TRP A 178 8.21 -5.70 -11.17
N ALA A 179 8.09 -6.93 -10.71
CA ALA A 179 7.69 -8.05 -11.57
C ALA A 179 6.29 -7.85 -12.14
N ALA A 180 5.31 -7.46 -11.32
CA ALA A 180 3.95 -7.17 -11.75
C ALA A 180 3.91 -6.01 -12.76
N ALA A 181 4.65 -4.93 -12.50
CA ALA A 181 4.75 -3.79 -13.43
C ALA A 181 5.42 -4.19 -14.75
N ALA A 182 6.50 -5.00 -14.69
CA ALA A 182 7.20 -5.49 -15.87
C ALA A 182 6.31 -6.40 -16.73
N VAL A 183 5.58 -7.33 -16.11
CA VAL A 183 4.64 -8.21 -16.83
C VAL A 183 3.56 -7.42 -17.54
N ALA A 184 2.95 -6.43 -16.87
CA ALA A 184 1.96 -5.54 -17.47
C ALA A 184 2.55 -4.72 -18.63
N GLY A 185 3.74 -4.15 -18.44
CA GLY A 185 4.46 -3.39 -19.46
C GLY A 185 4.83 -4.23 -20.68
N LEU A 186 5.36 -5.44 -20.46
CA LEU A 186 5.71 -6.37 -21.55
C LEU A 186 4.47 -6.86 -22.31
N ALA A 187 3.35 -7.06 -21.64
CA ALA A 187 2.09 -7.41 -22.30
C ALA A 187 1.60 -6.29 -23.24
N LEU A 188 1.70 -5.03 -22.80
CA LEU A 188 1.36 -3.87 -23.65
C LEU A 188 2.35 -3.72 -24.81
N LEU A 189 3.66 -3.89 -24.57
CA LEU A 189 4.69 -3.84 -25.61
C LEU A 189 4.51 -4.95 -26.64
N SER A 190 4.21 -6.19 -26.21
CA SER A 190 3.94 -7.30 -27.14
C SER A 190 2.72 -7.04 -28.00
N SER A 191 1.66 -6.43 -27.46
CA SER A 191 0.52 -5.98 -28.25
C SER A 191 0.93 -4.97 -29.34
N ALA A 192 1.77 -4.00 -28.99
CA ALA A 192 2.27 -3.01 -29.94
C ALA A 192 3.14 -3.65 -31.05
N ILE A 193 4.02 -4.59 -30.69
CA ILE A 193 4.86 -5.32 -31.65
C ILE A 193 4.00 -6.16 -32.61
N ILE A 194 3.03 -6.91 -32.08
CA ILE A 194 2.11 -7.74 -32.89
C ILE A 194 1.29 -6.86 -33.84
N PHE A 195 0.88 -5.67 -33.39
CA PHE A 195 0.23 -4.68 -34.25
C PHE A 195 1.13 -4.27 -35.43
N VAL A 196 2.41 -3.96 -35.16
CA VAL A 196 3.39 -3.58 -36.22
C VAL A 196 3.63 -4.72 -37.20
N LEU A 197 3.62 -5.98 -36.73
CA LEU A 197 3.78 -7.17 -37.55
C LEU A 197 2.53 -7.50 -38.42
N GLY A 198 1.44 -6.74 -38.24
CA GLY A 198 0.27 -6.87 -39.11
C GLY A 198 -0.83 -7.77 -38.56
N HIS A 199 -0.69 -8.29 -37.39
CA HIS A 199 -1.69 -9.19 -36.79
C HIS A 199 -2.67 -8.43 -35.90
N LEU A 200 -3.53 -7.58 -36.50
CA LEU A 200 -4.46 -6.67 -35.81
C LEU A 200 -5.36 -7.37 -34.77
N ASN A 201 -5.94 -8.52 -35.14
CA ASN A 201 -6.80 -9.28 -34.25
C ASN A 201 -6.02 -9.80 -33.04
N ALA A 202 -4.85 -10.41 -33.26
CA ALA A 202 -4.00 -10.89 -32.17
C ALA A 202 -3.54 -9.74 -31.27
N ALA A 203 -3.13 -8.61 -31.84
CA ALA A 203 -2.73 -7.41 -31.10
C ALA A 203 -3.85 -6.88 -30.21
N SER A 204 -5.09 -6.85 -30.69
CA SER A 204 -6.24 -6.40 -29.91
C SER A 204 -6.56 -7.35 -28.75
N HIS A 205 -6.48 -8.65 -28.93
CA HIS A 205 -6.68 -9.63 -27.86
C HIS A 205 -5.59 -9.53 -26.77
N VAL A 206 -4.32 -9.38 -27.18
CA VAL A 206 -3.24 -9.18 -26.22
C VAL A 206 -3.41 -7.88 -25.44
N ALA A 207 -3.85 -6.80 -26.10
CA ALA A 207 -4.14 -5.54 -25.43
C ALA A 207 -5.26 -5.68 -24.38
N VAL A 208 -6.37 -6.34 -24.72
CA VAL A 208 -7.50 -6.56 -23.78
C VAL A 208 -7.05 -7.41 -22.59
N ASN A 209 -6.26 -8.46 -22.82
CA ASN A 209 -5.73 -9.29 -21.74
C ASN A 209 -4.78 -8.48 -20.82
N ALA A 210 -3.93 -7.62 -21.38
CA ALA A 210 -3.07 -6.72 -20.59
C ALA A 210 -3.90 -5.74 -19.76
N LEU A 211 -4.97 -5.17 -20.32
CA LEU A 211 -5.89 -4.29 -19.59
C LEU A 211 -6.61 -5.03 -18.45
N SER A 212 -7.06 -6.27 -18.70
CA SER A 212 -7.70 -7.11 -17.69
C SER A 212 -6.74 -7.44 -16.54
N LEU A 213 -5.45 -7.68 -16.85
CA LEU A 213 -4.42 -7.89 -15.83
C LEU A 213 -4.20 -6.63 -14.97
N ILE A 214 -4.13 -5.45 -15.60
CA ILE A 214 -4.01 -4.19 -14.86
C ILE A 214 -5.25 -3.96 -13.98
N ALA A 215 -6.45 -4.23 -14.50
CA ALA A 215 -7.70 -4.13 -13.73
C ALA A 215 -7.71 -5.10 -12.52
N TYR A 216 -7.13 -6.29 -12.67
CA TYR A 216 -6.94 -7.22 -11.56
C TYR A 216 -6.00 -6.63 -10.49
N PHE A 217 -4.87 -6.04 -10.87
CA PHE A 217 -3.97 -5.39 -9.92
C PHE A 217 -4.65 -4.22 -9.19
N GLN A 218 -5.43 -3.43 -9.91
CA GLN A 218 -6.22 -2.36 -9.31
C GLN A 218 -7.26 -2.88 -8.33
N ALA A 219 -7.94 -3.98 -8.65
CA ALA A 219 -8.90 -4.60 -7.73
C ALA A 219 -8.22 -5.06 -6.43
N GLN A 220 -7.03 -5.66 -6.51
CA GLN A 220 -6.23 -6.00 -5.32
C GLN A 220 -5.85 -4.74 -4.52
N ALA A 221 -5.38 -3.69 -5.20
CA ALA A 221 -5.04 -2.43 -4.55
C ALA A 221 -6.25 -1.80 -3.84
N LEU A 222 -7.43 -1.80 -4.45
CA LEU A 222 -8.68 -1.27 -3.88
C LEU A 222 -9.11 -2.01 -2.61
N ILE A 223 -8.93 -3.33 -2.53
CA ILE A 223 -9.16 -4.10 -1.30
C ILE A 223 -8.28 -3.52 -0.18
N GLY A 224 -7.02 -3.19 -0.46
CA GLY A 224 -6.12 -2.57 0.49
C GLY A 224 -6.56 -1.18 0.98
N LEU A 225 -7.41 -0.49 0.22
CA LEU A 225 -7.93 0.84 0.60
C LEU A 225 -9.22 0.78 1.46
N CYS A 226 -9.74 -0.41 1.76
CA CYS A 226 -10.90 -0.54 2.63
C CYS A 226 -10.56 -0.05 4.05
N ALA A 227 -11.43 0.79 4.62
CA ALA A 227 -11.28 1.37 5.96
C ALA A 227 -11.71 0.41 7.07
N VAL A 228 -11.25 -0.84 6.99
CA VAL A 228 -11.47 -1.90 7.97
C VAL A 228 -10.15 -2.52 8.40
N PRO A 229 -10.04 -3.07 9.62
CA PRO A 229 -8.86 -3.83 10.02
C PRO A 229 -8.74 -5.10 9.15
N LEU A 230 -7.78 -5.11 8.25
CA LEU A 230 -7.46 -6.27 7.42
C LEU A 230 -6.39 -7.13 8.10
N PRO A 231 -6.39 -8.46 7.88
CA PRO A 231 -5.29 -9.31 8.32
C PRO A 231 -3.94 -8.82 7.77
N PRO A 232 -2.83 -8.92 8.52
CA PRO A 232 -1.53 -8.39 8.12
C PRO A 232 -1.05 -8.88 6.75
N ALA A 233 -1.24 -10.16 6.44
CA ALA A 233 -0.90 -10.73 5.14
C ALA A 233 -1.69 -10.10 3.97
N VAL A 234 -2.98 -9.80 4.17
CA VAL A 234 -3.81 -9.12 3.16
C VAL A 234 -3.33 -7.67 2.98
N GLN A 235 -2.98 -7.00 4.10
CA GLN A 235 -2.44 -5.65 4.05
C GLN A 235 -1.13 -5.58 3.25
N ALA A 236 -0.23 -6.55 3.48
CA ALA A 236 1.06 -6.63 2.81
C ALA A 236 0.88 -6.97 1.32
N TRP A 237 0.08 -7.98 1.00
CA TRP A 237 -0.22 -8.38 -0.37
C TRP A 237 -0.83 -7.25 -1.20
N THR A 238 -1.83 -6.56 -0.68
CA THR A 238 -2.50 -5.46 -1.40
C THR A 238 -1.61 -4.24 -1.60
N GLN A 239 -0.59 -4.07 -0.75
CA GLN A 239 0.39 -2.99 -0.89
C GLN A 239 1.29 -3.17 -2.13
N ASP A 240 1.52 -4.40 -2.58
CA ASP A 240 2.30 -4.68 -3.78
C ASP A 240 1.67 -4.13 -5.06
N PHE A 241 0.38 -3.83 -5.05
CA PHE A 241 -0.36 -3.37 -6.23
C PHE A 241 -0.77 -1.89 -6.18
N GLN A 242 -0.42 -1.14 -5.13
CA GLN A 242 -0.81 0.27 -4.98
C GLN A 242 -0.27 1.18 -6.10
N TRP A 243 0.86 0.80 -6.72
CA TRP A 243 1.40 1.50 -7.88
C TRP A 243 0.41 1.53 -9.07
N SER A 244 -0.45 0.51 -9.22
CA SER A 244 -1.44 0.43 -10.30
C SER A 244 -2.55 1.48 -10.20
N LEU A 245 -2.75 2.05 -9.01
CA LEU A 245 -3.63 3.19 -8.76
C LEU A 245 -2.87 4.53 -8.77
N GLY A 246 -1.57 4.53 -9.08
CA GLY A 246 -0.74 5.74 -9.12
C GLY A 246 -0.19 6.19 -7.77
N LEU A 247 -0.31 5.37 -6.72
CA LEU A 247 0.28 5.67 -5.41
C LEU A 247 1.77 5.32 -5.40
N ILE A 248 2.57 6.21 -5.96
CA ILE A 248 4.03 6.03 -6.15
C ILE A 248 4.75 7.17 -5.44
N ASN A 249 5.68 6.83 -4.54
CA ASN A 249 6.46 7.85 -3.86
C ASN A 249 7.67 8.30 -4.69
N VAL A 250 7.72 9.60 -4.95
CA VAL A 250 8.88 10.28 -5.51
C VAL A 250 9.16 11.50 -4.65
N THR A 251 10.25 11.46 -3.90
CA THR A 251 10.54 12.40 -2.82
C THR A 251 10.47 13.89 -3.24
N PHE A 252 11.04 14.24 -4.41
CA PHE A 252 11.01 15.63 -4.85
C PHE A 252 9.58 16.10 -5.17
N MET A 253 8.72 15.22 -5.71
CA MET A 253 7.32 15.53 -5.99
C MET A 253 6.53 15.72 -4.70
N GLN A 254 6.80 14.90 -3.67
CA GLN A 254 6.16 15.05 -2.37
C GLN A 254 6.45 16.43 -1.75
N ASN A 255 7.67 16.94 -1.90
CA ASN A 255 8.04 18.29 -1.46
C ASN A 255 7.27 19.38 -2.21
N ILE A 256 7.08 19.21 -3.54
CA ILE A 256 6.28 20.14 -4.36
C ILE A 256 4.81 20.11 -3.92
N PHE A 257 4.23 18.95 -3.67
CA PHE A 257 2.85 18.81 -3.23
C PHE A 257 2.62 19.46 -1.86
N THR A 258 3.53 19.23 -0.92
CA THR A 258 3.51 19.87 0.39
C THR A 258 3.63 21.39 0.28
N TRP A 259 4.47 21.89 -0.62
CA TRP A 259 4.54 23.32 -0.91
C TRP A 259 3.24 23.86 -1.52
N TYR A 260 2.68 23.15 -2.50
CA TYR A 260 1.41 23.53 -3.15
C TYR A 260 0.27 23.64 -2.15
N GLN A 261 0.14 22.68 -1.25
CA GLN A 261 -0.87 22.72 -0.19
C GLN A 261 -0.74 23.94 0.71
N ARG A 262 0.49 24.27 1.14
CA ARG A 262 0.74 25.49 1.92
C ARG A 262 0.36 26.75 1.13
N ALA A 263 0.72 26.79 -0.15
CA ALA A 263 0.44 27.93 -1.03
C ALA A 263 -1.07 28.12 -1.28
N THR A 264 -1.87 27.05 -1.24
CA THR A 264 -3.33 27.09 -1.44
C THR A 264 -4.14 27.16 -0.15
N GLY A 265 -3.48 27.45 0.99
CA GLY A 265 -4.13 27.64 2.28
C GLY A 265 -4.50 26.35 3.01
N GLY A 266 -4.02 25.20 2.52
CA GLY A 266 -4.13 23.92 3.20
C GLY A 266 -3.12 23.76 4.33
N THR A 267 -3.37 22.80 5.22
CA THR A 267 -2.44 22.41 6.29
C THR A 267 -1.88 21.03 5.96
N PRO A 268 -0.62 20.94 5.49
CA PRO A 268 -0.02 19.64 5.18
C PRO A 268 0.03 18.72 6.38
N SER A 269 -0.19 17.44 6.16
CA SER A 269 0.07 16.41 7.16
C SER A 269 1.57 16.34 7.44
N MET A 270 1.92 16.16 8.72
CA MET A 270 3.30 16.01 9.19
C MET A 270 3.47 14.65 9.91
N LEU A 271 2.74 13.63 9.50
CA LEU A 271 2.74 12.34 10.17
C LEU A 271 4.15 11.73 10.25
N PHE A 272 4.92 11.81 9.16
CA PHE A 272 6.28 11.28 9.14
C PHE A 272 7.28 12.09 9.96
N SER A 273 7.09 13.39 10.10
CA SER A 273 7.94 14.22 10.96
C SER A 273 7.62 14.03 12.43
N SER A 274 6.37 13.69 12.77
CA SER A 274 5.90 13.49 14.15
C SER A 274 6.07 12.05 14.67
N ILE A 275 6.42 11.08 13.82
CA ILE A 275 6.64 9.67 14.22
C ILE A 275 7.68 9.49 15.33
N ALA A 276 8.63 10.43 15.50
CA ALA A 276 9.57 10.37 16.60
C ALA A 276 8.91 10.47 17.98
N GLU A 277 7.68 10.97 18.06
CA GLU A 277 6.95 11.27 19.31
C GLU A 277 5.60 10.54 19.42
N ILE A 278 5.11 9.95 18.32
CA ILE A 278 3.81 9.30 18.27
C ILE A 278 4.00 7.85 17.83
N SER A 279 3.51 6.92 18.64
CA SER A 279 3.44 5.52 18.23
C SER A 279 2.30 5.36 17.21
N VAL A 280 2.67 5.09 15.97
CA VAL A 280 1.71 4.74 14.91
C VAL A 280 1.65 3.22 14.83
N ASP A 281 0.46 2.65 15.02
CA ASP A 281 0.26 1.21 14.90
C ASP A 281 0.30 0.78 13.43
N VAL A 282 1.50 0.88 12.89
CA VAL A 282 1.85 0.40 11.55
C VAL A 282 3.22 -0.24 11.67
N GLN A 283 3.31 -1.50 11.30
CA GLN A 283 4.56 -2.23 11.30
C GLN A 283 5.58 -1.55 10.36
N LYS A 284 6.48 -0.74 10.93
CA LYS A 284 7.56 -0.11 10.19
C LYS A 284 8.90 -0.31 10.88
N ARG A 285 9.94 -0.61 10.09
CA ARG A 285 11.33 -0.57 10.55
C ARG A 285 11.72 0.87 10.89
N SER A 286 11.69 1.24 12.17
CA SER A 286 11.94 2.61 12.66
C SER A 286 13.38 2.86 13.14
N LEU A 287 14.34 2.04 12.78
CA LEU A 287 15.71 2.08 13.32
C LEU A 287 16.56 3.35 13.05
N PRO A 288 16.47 4.10 11.93
CA PRO A 288 17.36 5.25 11.73
C PRO A 288 16.88 6.56 12.38
N LEU A 289 15.60 6.73 12.70
CA LEU A 289 15.06 8.01 13.22
C LEU A 289 15.26 8.21 14.73
N LEU A 290 15.30 7.12 15.51
CA LEU A 290 15.50 7.19 16.96
C LEU A 290 16.87 7.74 17.39
N LYS A 291 17.91 7.59 16.55
CA LYS A 291 19.24 8.15 16.85
C LYS A 291 19.30 9.68 16.80
N ARG A 292 18.35 10.33 16.11
CA ARG A 292 18.31 11.81 16.02
C ARG A 292 17.46 12.46 17.12
N ALA A 293 16.46 11.78 17.64
CA ALA A 293 15.56 12.33 18.67
C ALA A 293 16.21 12.41 20.06
N ALA A 294 17.21 11.57 20.35
CA ALA A 294 17.89 11.55 21.62
C ALA A 294 18.85 12.75 21.89
N ALA A 295 19.00 13.65 20.91
CA ALA A 295 20.00 14.72 20.95
C ALA A 295 19.47 16.15 21.17
N LEU A 296 18.16 16.36 21.45
CA LEU A 296 17.61 17.72 21.60
C LEU A 296 16.96 17.96 22.97
N PRO A 297 17.48 18.93 23.77
CA PRO A 297 16.90 19.31 25.04
C PRO A 297 15.91 20.49 24.90
N LEU A 298 14.71 20.28 24.38
CA LEU A 298 13.67 21.32 24.28
C LEU A 298 12.25 20.69 24.34
N ILE A 299 11.92 20.11 25.50
CA ILE A 299 10.78 19.19 25.59
C ILE A 299 9.45 19.88 25.94
N ASP A 300 9.40 21.09 26.49
CA ASP A 300 8.17 21.58 27.14
C ASP A 300 7.24 22.45 26.29
N HIS A 301 7.72 23.10 25.25
CA HIS A 301 6.87 23.89 24.32
C HIS A 301 6.39 23.11 23.10
N THR A 302 7.13 22.11 22.67
CA THR A 302 6.81 21.28 21.51
C THR A 302 5.65 20.32 21.74
N THR A 303 5.50 19.79 22.94
CA THR A 303 4.42 18.85 23.28
C THR A 303 3.02 19.46 23.12
N ARG A 304 2.82 20.73 23.46
CA ARG A 304 1.52 21.41 23.26
C ARG A 304 1.19 21.68 21.80
N TYR A 305 2.17 22.03 20.97
CA TYR A 305 1.97 22.22 19.53
C TYR A 305 1.72 20.88 18.83
N LEU A 306 2.41 19.83 19.24
CA LEU A 306 2.25 18.49 18.69
C LEU A 306 0.91 17.86 19.06
N GLN A 307 0.47 18.05 20.30
CA GLN A 307 -0.84 17.57 20.75
C GLN A 307 -1.98 18.30 20.01
N LYS A 308 -1.82 19.59 19.69
CA LYS A 308 -2.77 20.37 18.90
C LYS A 308 -2.73 19.97 17.41
N ALA A 309 -1.57 19.71 16.84
CA ALA A 309 -1.42 19.16 15.49
C ALA A 309 -1.99 17.74 15.39
N ALA A 310 -1.71 16.89 16.37
CA ALA A 310 -2.22 15.54 16.48
C ALA A 310 -3.76 15.51 16.57
N SER A 311 -4.36 16.35 17.40
CA SER A 311 -5.84 16.44 17.52
C SER A 311 -6.49 16.99 16.23
N THR A 312 -5.81 17.84 15.48
CA THR A 312 -6.28 18.36 14.19
C THR A 312 -6.25 17.29 13.10
N ILE A 313 -5.19 16.47 13.07
CA ILE A 313 -5.05 15.33 12.17
C ILE A 313 -6.13 14.27 12.49
N ALA A 314 -6.33 13.93 13.76
CA ALA A 314 -7.34 12.97 14.18
C ALA A 314 -8.77 13.41 13.84
N LYS A 315 -9.11 14.70 14.00
CA LYS A 315 -10.43 15.23 13.62
C LYS A 315 -10.70 15.18 12.13
N ARG A 316 -9.66 15.34 11.28
CA ARG A 316 -9.80 15.32 9.81
C ARG A 316 -9.81 13.92 9.23
N SER A 317 -9.16 12.97 9.88
CA SER A 317 -8.89 11.67 9.27
C SER A 317 -9.89 10.57 9.61
N GLY A 318 -10.83 10.82 10.53
CA GLY A 318 -11.72 9.78 11.05
C GLY A 318 -10.99 8.64 11.76
N ASN A 319 -9.68 8.78 12.01
CA ASN A 319 -8.88 7.81 12.73
C ASN A 319 -9.13 7.90 14.23
N ILE A 320 -9.18 6.76 14.86
CA ILE A 320 -9.29 6.67 16.32
C ILE A 320 -7.90 7.01 16.89
N GLN A 321 -7.77 8.21 17.45
CA GLN A 321 -6.66 8.49 18.34
C GLN A 321 -6.96 7.78 19.66
N THR A 322 -6.08 6.86 20.05
CA THR A 322 -6.13 6.33 21.41
C THR A 322 -5.63 7.42 22.37
N ASP A 323 -6.18 7.52 23.58
CA ASP A 323 -5.79 8.52 24.60
C ASP A 323 -4.29 8.48 24.96
N THR A 324 -3.57 7.51 24.45
CA THR A 324 -2.15 7.23 24.68
C THR A 324 -1.22 7.82 23.63
N GLY A 325 -1.73 8.62 22.67
CA GLY A 325 -0.92 9.22 21.62
C GLY A 325 -0.51 8.27 20.49
N SER A 326 -1.10 7.07 20.41
CA SER A 326 -0.93 6.19 19.26
C SER A 326 -2.00 6.46 18.21
N TYR A 327 -1.62 6.42 16.91
CA TYR A 327 -2.53 6.52 15.79
C TYR A 327 -2.72 5.17 15.13
N VAL A 328 -3.98 4.79 14.92
CA VAL A 328 -4.33 3.62 14.14
C VAL A 328 -4.79 4.10 12.76
N VAL A 329 -4.04 3.78 11.71
CA VAL A 329 -4.32 4.19 10.34
C VAL A 329 -4.95 3.04 9.55
N TYR A 330 -6.05 3.32 8.86
CA TYR A 330 -6.79 2.36 8.04
C TYR A 330 -6.94 2.85 6.60
N GLY A 331 -7.26 1.94 5.70
CA GLY A 331 -7.66 2.26 4.33
C GLY A 331 -6.61 3.05 3.56
N VAL A 332 -7.02 4.15 2.93
CA VAL A 332 -6.15 5.01 2.11
C VAL A 332 -4.97 5.55 2.90
N GLN A 333 -5.18 5.95 4.15
CA GLN A 333 -4.12 6.48 5.01
C GLN A 333 -3.06 5.43 5.32
N ARG A 334 -3.47 4.18 5.58
CA ARG A 334 -2.53 3.07 5.77
C ARG A 334 -1.71 2.79 4.51
N ALA A 335 -2.36 2.75 3.34
CA ALA A 335 -1.67 2.52 2.07
C ALA A 335 -0.67 3.65 1.78
N ALA A 336 -1.06 4.90 2.01
CA ALA A 336 -0.21 6.08 1.88
C ALA A 336 0.97 6.03 2.85
N PHE A 337 0.71 5.74 4.13
CA PHE A 337 1.75 5.63 5.15
C PHE A 337 2.78 4.55 4.81
N ARG A 338 2.35 3.35 4.42
CA ARG A 338 3.25 2.30 3.95
C ARG A 338 4.03 2.70 2.70
N GLY A 339 3.40 3.48 1.79
CA GLY A 339 4.03 4.07 0.62
C GLY A 339 4.97 5.24 0.92
N GLN A 340 5.09 5.67 2.19
CA GLN A 340 5.85 6.86 2.61
C GLN A 340 5.34 8.16 1.96
N ILE A 341 4.03 8.26 1.78
CA ILE A 341 3.33 9.42 1.23
C ILE A 341 2.51 10.03 2.37
N GLU A 342 2.65 11.35 2.58
CA GLU A 342 1.78 12.06 3.52
C GLU A 342 0.33 11.99 3.06
N THR A 343 -0.61 11.85 4.00
CA THR A 343 -2.03 11.65 3.69
C THR A 343 -2.61 12.76 2.85
N THR A 344 -2.20 13.98 3.10
CA THR A 344 -2.61 15.16 2.32
C THR A 344 -2.07 15.17 0.89
N ASN A 345 -0.97 14.47 0.59
CA ASN A 345 -0.36 14.43 -0.74
C ASN A 345 -0.90 13.28 -1.62
N VAL A 346 -1.80 12.44 -1.10
CA VAL A 346 -2.29 11.24 -1.79
C VAL A 346 -2.98 11.59 -3.10
N PHE A 347 -3.91 12.55 -3.07
CA PHE A 347 -4.66 12.98 -4.25
C PHE A 347 -3.73 13.55 -5.32
N LEU A 348 -2.87 14.51 -4.96
CA LEU A 348 -1.93 15.13 -5.91
C LEU A 348 -0.95 14.11 -6.49
N THR A 349 -0.52 13.13 -5.70
CA THR A 349 0.36 12.06 -6.18
C THR A 349 -0.31 11.26 -7.29
N THR A 350 -1.52 10.75 -7.05
CA THR A 350 -2.25 9.92 -8.01
C THR A 350 -2.68 10.71 -9.25
N PHE A 351 -3.15 11.94 -9.07
CA PHE A 351 -3.49 12.86 -10.16
C PHE A 351 -2.29 13.14 -11.07
N THR A 352 -1.13 13.46 -10.47
CA THR A 352 0.08 13.78 -11.23
C THR A 352 0.61 12.58 -11.99
N PHE A 353 0.62 11.38 -11.38
CA PHE A 353 1.03 10.15 -12.08
C PHE A 353 0.08 9.80 -13.22
N PHE A 354 -1.21 10.03 -13.07
CA PHE A 354 -2.17 9.85 -14.16
C PHE A 354 -1.86 10.81 -15.33
N LEU A 355 -1.59 12.09 -15.06
CA LEU A 355 -1.20 13.05 -16.09
C LEU A 355 0.13 12.69 -16.76
N ILE A 356 1.14 12.27 -15.97
CA ILE A 356 2.43 11.79 -16.50
C ILE A 356 2.20 10.62 -17.45
N PHE A 357 1.34 9.68 -17.10
CA PHE A 357 1.03 8.53 -17.93
C PHE A 357 0.34 8.92 -19.25
N ILE A 358 -0.59 9.90 -19.23
CA ILE A 358 -1.19 10.48 -20.42
C ILE A 358 -0.11 11.13 -21.31
N VAL A 359 0.71 12.00 -20.74
CA VAL A 359 1.77 12.71 -21.48
C VAL A 359 2.77 11.73 -22.08
N PHE A 360 3.21 10.73 -21.28
CA PHE A 360 4.10 9.66 -21.76
C PHE A 360 3.48 8.90 -22.93
N THR A 361 2.20 8.56 -22.86
CA THR A 361 1.48 7.86 -23.94
C THR A 361 1.46 8.72 -25.23
N VAL A 362 1.16 10.01 -25.11
CA VAL A 362 1.17 10.93 -26.26
C VAL A 362 2.57 11.00 -26.88
N ILE A 363 3.60 11.19 -26.05
CA ILE A 363 5.00 11.27 -26.51
C ILE A 363 5.41 9.93 -27.18
N ALA A 364 5.08 8.79 -26.60
CA ALA A 364 5.42 7.47 -27.15
C ALA A 364 4.80 7.25 -28.54
N VAL A 365 3.53 7.60 -28.72
CA VAL A 365 2.87 7.49 -30.04
C VAL A 365 3.49 8.44 -31.07
N GLN A 366 3.82 9.67 -30.68
CA GLN A 366 4.47 10.64 -31.57
C GLN A 366 5.89 10.23 -31.93
N LEU A 367 6.65 9.74 -30.96
CA LEU A 367 8.00 9.22 -31.17
C LEU A 367 7.98 8.02 -32.12
N PHE A 368 7.07 7.08 -31.91
CA PHE A 368 6.91 5.91 -32.81
C PHE A 368 6.57 6.36 -34.24
N ARG A 369 5.65 7.33 -34.41
CA ARG A 369 5.36 7.91 -35.72
C ARG A 369 6.58 8.55 -36.34
N GLY A 370 7.34 9.35 -35.59
CA GLY A 370 8.57 9.99 -36.04
C GLY A 370 9.63 9.00 -36.50
N LEU A 371 9.82 7.92 -35.72
CA LEU A 371 10.75 6.83 -36.08
C LEU A 371 10.32 6.10 -37.35
N LEU A 372 9.04 5.85 -37.57
CA LEU A 372 8.54 5.28 -38.83
C LEU A 372 8.83 6.17 -40.02
N ILE A 373 8.59 7.48 -39.91
CA ILE A 373 8.87 8.45 -40.99
C ILE A 373 10.38 8.48 -41.27
N LEU A 374 11.21 8.44 -40.24
CA LEU A 374 12.66 8.41 -40.38
C LEU A 374 13.15 7.10 -41.06
N ALA A 375 12.63 5.96 -40.64
CA ALA A 375 12.98 4.65 -41.20
C ALA A 375 12.60 4.53 -42.68
N LEU A 376 11.46 5.13 -43.09
CA LEU A 376 11.05 5.23 -44.50
C LEU A 376 12.00 6.14 -45.28
N ARG A 377 12.41 7.31 -44.72
CA ARG A 377 13.36 8.22 -45.38
C ARG A 377 14.75 7.59 -45.56
N LEU A 378 15.18 6.76 -44.61
CA LEU A 378 16.46 6.05 -44.67
C LEU A 378 16.41 4.77 -45.52
N GLY A 379 15.26 4.41 -46.10
CA GLY A 379 15.08 3.24 -46.89
C GLY A 379 15.13 1.90 -46.12
N TRP A 380 15.07 1.94 -44.81
CA TRP A 380 15.06 0.73 -43.96
C TRP A 380 13.75 -0.06 -44.08
N ILE A 381 12.65 0.64 -44.32
CA ILE A 381 11.31 0.06 -44.48
C ILE A 381 10.77 0.49 -45.86
N LYS A 382 10.21 -0.47 -46.62
CA LYS A 382 9.52 -0.17 -47.87
C LYS A 382 8.10 0.33 -47.60
N ASP A 383 7.61 1.28 -48.39
CA ASP A 383 6.26 1.87 -48.25
C ASP A 383 5.14 0.90 -48.70
N GLU A 384 5.47 -0.35 -49.00
CA GLU A 384 4.54 -1.41 -49.39
C GLU A 384 3.71 -1.97 -48.25
N ASN A 385 4.10 -1.68 -46.99
CA ASN A 385 3.38 -2.17 -45.83
C ASN A 385 2.14 -1.28 -45.55
N GLU A 386 0.98 -1.76 -46.02
CA GLU A 386 -0.33 -1.04 -45.90
C GLU A 386 -0.63 -0.60 -44.50
N GLN A 387 -0.30 -1.41 -43.50
CA GLN A 387 -0.66 -1.16 -42.10
C GLN A 387 0.16 -0.02 -41.46
N LEU A 388 1.46 0.05 -41.81
CA LEU A 388 2.29 1.15 -41.32
C LEU A 388 1.90 2.48 -42.00
N ARG A 389 1.46 2.41 -43.25
CA ARG A 389 0.89 3.55 -43.99
C ARG A 389 -0.43 4.00 -43.37
N ASP A 390 -1.31 3.07 -43.01
CA ASP A 390 -2.59 3.37 -42.34
C ASP A 390 -2.38 3.96 -40.95
N PHE A 391 -1.42 3.43 -40.17
CA PHE A 391 -1.05 4.03 -38.90
C PHE A 391 -0.54 5.47 -39.09
N ARG A 392 0.36 5.69 -40.06
CA ARG A 392 0.92 7.03 -40.34
C ARG A 392 -0.18 8.04 -40.68
N ASN A 393 -1.18 7.64 -41.46
CA ASN A 393 -2.29 8.50 -41.87
C ASN A 393 -3.37 8.63 -40.76
N GLY A 394 -3.62 7.55 -39.99
CA GLY A 394 -4.65 7.46 -38.98
C GLY A 394 -4.16 7.61 -37.52
N TRP A 395 -2.92 8.02 -37.28
CA TRP A 395 -2.29 8.07 -35.96
C TRP A 395 -3.14 8.78 -34.88
N ALA A 396 -3.87 9.83 -35.26
CA ALA A 396 -4.72 10.58 -34.34
C ALA A 396 -5.92 9.74 -33.84
N THR A 397 -6.46 8.87 -34.69
CA THR A 397 -7.53 7.93 -34.30
C THR A 397 -7.00 6.86 -33.35
N VAL A 398 -5.81 6.33 -33.64
CA VAL A 398 -5.13 5.37 -32.76
C VAL A 398 -4.82 6.00 -31.41
N LEU A 399 -4.26 7.22 -31.39
CA LEU A 399 -3.99 7.94 -30.15
C LEU A 399 -5.27 8.16 -29.32
N LYS A 400 -6.36 8.61 -29.96
CA LYS A 400 -7.67 8.73 -29.28
C LYS A 400 -8.08 7.40 -28.65
N GLY A 401 -7.98 6.30 -29.38
CA GLY A 401 -8.32 4.96 -28.86
C GLY A 401 -7.48 4.57 -27.65
N ILE A 402 -6.19 4.85 -27.65
CA ILE A 402 -5.30 4.57 -26.52
C ILE A 402 -5.67 5.45 -25.33
N LEU A 403 -5.89 6.76 -25.54
CA LEU A 403 -6.25 7.68 -24.46
C LEU A 403 -7.60 7.32 -23.80
N TYR A 404 -8.58 6.86 -24.56
CA TYR A 404 -9.83 6.37 -23.97
C TYR A 404 -9.61 5.14 -23.08
N ARG A 405 -8.72 4.22 -23.48
CA ARG A 405 -8.37 3.06 -22.65
C ARG A 405 -7.61 3.49 -21.40
N VAL A 406 -6.72 4.48 -21.51
CA VAL A 406 -6.03 5.07 -20.36
C VAL A 406 -7.04 5.69 -19.38
N CYS A 407 -8.04 6.42 -19.88
CA CYS A 407 -9.13 6.96 -19.05
C CYS A 407 -9.95 5.82 -18.40
N LEU A 408 -10.25 4.75 -19.13
CA LEU A 408 -11.00 3.61 -18.61
C LEU A 408 -10.24 2.89 -17.48
N ILE A 409 -8.94 2.62 -17.69
CA ILE A 409 -8.07 2.00 -16.67
C ILE A 409 -7.88 2.93 -15.48
N GLY A 410 -7.71 4.23 -15.73
CA GLY A 410 -7.50 5.22 -14.68
C GLY A 410 -8.75 5.51 -13.84
N PHE A 411 -9.94 5.18 -14.33
CA PHE A 411 -11.21 5.55 -13.69
C PHE A 411 -11.35 5.07 -12.24
N PRO A 412 -10.96 3.84 -11.85
CA PRO A 412 -11.01 3.43 -10.45
C PRO A 412 -10.16 4.32 -9.54
N ALA A 413 -8.96 4.68 -9.95
CA ALA A 413 -8.09 5.58 -9.21
C ALA A 413 -8.68 7.00 -9.15
N VAL A 414 -9.16 7.52 -10.29
CA VAL A 414 -9.82 8.84 -10.38
C VAL A 414 -11.00 8.92 -9.42
N ALA A 415 -11.89 7.94 -9.44
CA ALA A 415 -13.06 7.92 -8.57
C ALA A 415 -12.66 7.85 -7.09
N THR A 416 -11.82 6.87 -6.73
CA THR A 416 -11.45 6.64 -5.33
C THR A 416 -10.75 7.85 -4.72
N TYR A 417 -9.75 8.41 -5.39
CA TYR A 417 -8.96 9.49 -4.80
C TYR A 417 -9.61 10.87 -4.94
N SER A 418 -10.48 11.08 -5.92
CA SER A 418 -11.31 12.30 -5.96
C SER A 418 -12.33 12.33 -4.83
N PHE A 419 -13.04 11.20 -4.57
CA PHE A 419 -13.94 11.13 -3.42
C PHE A 419 -13.21 11.15 -2.08
N TRP A 420 -12.02 10.58 -2.01
CA TRP A 420 -11.17 10.69 -0.83
C TRP A 420 -10.85 12.15 -0.52
N GLU A 421 -10.36 12.91 -1.50
CA GLU A 421 -10.01 14.32 -1.34
C GLU A 421 -11.24 15.16 -0.91
N LEU A 422 -12.39 14.93 -1.53
CA LEU A 422 -13.63 15.60 -1.15
C LEU A 422 -14.05 15.30 0.30
N SER A 423 -13.71 14.12 0.81
CA SER A 423 -14.01 13.74 2.20
C SER A 423 -13.04 14.35 3.21
N GLN A 424 -11.78 14.57 2.82
CA GLN A 424 -10.75 15.15 3.69
C GLN A 424 -10.81 16.68 3.72
N GLY A 425 -11.01 17.31 2.55
CA GLY A 425 -11.12 18.76 2.43
C GLY A 425 -9.82 19.48 2.83
N ASP A 426 -8.67 18.93 2.45
CA ASP A 426 -7.36 19.43 2.85
C ASP A 426 -7.07 20.83 2.32
N SER A 427 -7.44 21.11 1.08
CA SER A 427 -7.32 22.41 0.42
C SER A 427 -8.48 22.66 -0.53
N SER A 428 -9.02 23.89 -0.54
CA SER A 428 -10.09 24.27 -1.47
C SER A 428 -9.68 24.10 -2.94
N ALA A 429 -8.40 24.35 -3.26
CA ALA A 429 -7.88 24.18 -4.61
C ALA A 429 -7.83 22.72 -5.04
N GLU A 430 -7.45 21.82 -4.13
CA GLU A 430 -7.42 20.37 -4.39
C GLU A 430 -8.84 19.82 -4.53
N MET A 431 -9.80 20.25 -3.72
CA MET A 431 -11.21 19.88 -3.87
C MET A 431 -11.76 20.26 -5.25
N VAL A 432 -11.50 21.49 -5.72
CA VAL A 432 -11.93 21.93 -7.06
C VAL A 432 -11.25 21.09 -8.15
N LEU A 433 -9.96 20.82 -7.99
CA LEU A 433 -9.21 19.97 -8.93
C LEU A 433 -9.74 18.54 -8.96
N ALA A 434 -10.11 17.98 -7.80
CA ALA A 434 -10.69 16.65 -7.68
C ALA A 434 -12.05 16.54 -8.39
N VAL A 435 -12.93 17.53 -8.19
CA VAL A 435 -14.22 17.61 -8.90
C VAL A 435 -14.00 17.72 -10.40
N PHE A 436 -13.11 18.61 -10.83
CA PHE A 436 -12.80 18.81 -12.25
C PHE A 436 -12.25 17.54 -12.89
N TRP A 437 -11.30 16.88 -12.24
CA TRP A 437 -10.71 15.63 -12.73
C TRP A 437 -11.76 14.51 -12.86
N PHE A 438 -12.55 14.30 -11.80
CA PHE A 438 -13.60 13.28 -11.81
C PHE A 438 -14.64 13.55 -12.91
N LEU A 439 -15.14 14.78 -13.02
CA LEU A 439 -16.13 15.15 -14.04
C LEU A 439 -15.57 15.03 -15.46
N THR A 440 -14.32 15.42 -15.68
CA THR A 440 -13.69 15.34 -17.01
C THR A 440 -13.56 13.90 -17.47
N VAL A 441 -13.05 12.99 -16.63
CA VAL A 441 -12.90 11.59 -17.00
C VAL A 441 -14.26 10.90 -17.13
N THR A 442 -15.18 11.12 -16.18
CA THR A 442 -16.52 10.53 -16.22
C THR A 442 -17.31 10.98 -17.44
N SER A 443 -17.32 12.29 -17.75
CA SER A 443 -18.04 12.82 -18.93
C SER A 443 -17.43 12.30 -20.24
N THR A 444 -16.11 12.14 -20.31
CA THR A 444 -15.43 11.58 -21.47
C THR A 444 -15.86 10.12 -21.70
N LEU A 445 -15.87 9.29 -20.66
CA LEU A 445 -16.32 7.88 -20.74
C LEU A 445 -17.82 7.78 -21.02
N ALA A 446 -18.63 8.60 -20.35
CA ALA A 446 -20.08 8.62 -20.55
C ALA A 446 -20.45 9.03 -21.98
N TRP A 447 -19.73 10.01 -22.55
CA TRP A 447 -19.95 10.41 -23.95
C TRP A 447 -19.63 9.27 -24.92
N ALA A 448 -18.52 8.55 -24.71
CA ALA A 448 -18.17 7.38 -25.52
C ALA A 448 -19.25 6.28 -25.44
N ALA A 449 -19.70 5.95 -24.23
CA ALA A 449 -20.78 4.99 -24.00
C ALA A 449 -22.07 5.44 -24.68
N TYR A 450 -22.48 6.70 -24.54
CA TYR A 450 -23.65 7.25 -25.19
C TYR A 450 -23.58 7.11 -26.71
N LYS A 451 -22.42 7.40 -27.33
CA LYS A 451 -22.25 7.25 -28.79
C LYS A 451 -22.42 5.79 -29.24
N ILE A 452 -21.80 4.85 -28.54
CA ILE A 452 -21.92 3.43 -28.89
C ILE A 452 -23.37 2.95 -28.73
N ILE A 453 -24.02 3.29 -27.62
CA ILE A 453 -25.43 2.93 -27.34
C ILE A 453 -26.37 3.49 -28.41
N THR A 454 -26.17 4.77 -28.80
CA THR A 454 -26.97 5.42 -29.83
C THR A 454 -26.85 4.72 -31.18
N ILE A 455 -25.64 4.32 -31.59
CA ILE A 455 -25.40 3.60 -32.85
C ILE A 455 -25.99 2.19 -32.77
N ALA A 456 -25.80 1.49 -31.64
CA ALA A 456 -26.35 0.16 -31.44
C ALA A 456 -27.89 0.17 -31.44
N SER A 457 -28.53 1.14 -30.80
CA SER A 457 -29.98 1.30 -30.78
C SER A 457 -30.55 1.55 -32.18
N ARG A 458 -29.85 2.39 -32.99
CA ARG A 458 -30.20 2.59 -34.39
C ARG A 458 -30.05 1.29 -35.21
N SER A 459 -29.01 0.51 -34.94
CA SER A 459 -28.77 -0.77 -35.59
C SER A 459 -29.89 -1.79 -35.27
N ILE A 460 -30.33 -1.84 -34.02
CA ILE A 460 -31.47 -2.69 -33.61
C ILE A 460 -32.75 -2.29 -34.35
N ALA A 461 -33.02 -0.99 -34.42
CA ALA A 461 -34.25 -0.50 -35.09
C ALA A 461 -34.30 -0.84 -36.58
N MET A 462 -33.14 -0.80 -37.29
CA MET A 462 -33.09 -1.05 -38.74
C MET A 462 -32.85 -2.53 -39.10
N HIS A 463 -32.00 -3.21 -38.33
CA HIS A 463 -31.52 -4.55 -38.70
C HIS A 463 -31.80 -5.63 -37.66
N ARG A 464 -32.49 -5.29 -36.53
CA ARG A 464 -32.76 -6.19 -35.40
C ARG A 464 -31.46 -6.82 -34.81
N ASN A 465 -30.29 -6.24 -35.11
CA ASN A 465 -29.01 -6.67 -34.62
C ASN A 465 -28.21 -5.46 -34.16
N PRO A 466 -27.79 -5.39 -32.89
CA PRO A 466 -27.04 -4.23 -32.33
C PRO A 466 -25.68 -4.06 -32.98
N ALA A 467 -25.06 -5.14 -33.45
CA ALA A 467 -23.72 -5.14 -33.98
C ALA A 467 -23.63 -4.79 -35.47
N TYR A 468 -24.74 -4.92 -36.23
CA TYR A 468 -24.69 -4.82 -37.68
C TYR A 468 -24.09 -3.50 -38.17
N ILE A 469 -24.66 -2.35 -37.79
CA ILE A 469 -24.13 -1.05 -38.21
C ILE A 469 -22.75 -0.79 -37.67
N LEU A 470 -22.44 -1.21 -36.42
CA LEU A 470 -21.13 -1.02 -35.80
C LEU A 470 -20.00 -1.69 -36.59
N PHE A 471 -20.22 -2.85 -37.19
CA PHE A 471 -19.19 -3.64 -37.85
C PHE A 471 -19.30 -3.67 -39.38
N SER A 472 -20.44 -3.32 -39.97
CA SER A 472 -20.66 -3.35 -41.42
C SER A 472 -20.56 -1.99 -42.12
N ASP A 473 -20.77 -0.87 -41.38
CA ASP A 473 -20.67 0.47 -41.96
C ASP A 473 -19.22 0.99 -41.90
N PRO A 474 -18.52 1.12 -43.06
CA PRO A 474 -17.13 1.61 -43.08
C PRO A 474 -16.95 3.01 -42.51
N ARG A 475 -17.98 3.88 -42.63
CA ARG A 475 -17.91 5.26 -42.11
C ARG A 475 -17.93 5.29 -40.60
N ILE A 476 -18.78 4.44 -39.99
CA ILE A 476 -18.88 4.31 -38.54
C ILE A 476 -17.66 3.59 -37.98
N LEU A 477 -17.21 2.52 -38.65
CA LEU A 477 -16.02 1.77 -38.28
C LEU A 477 -14.77 2.67 -38.25
N ASN A 478 -14.55 3.46 -39.30
CA ASN A 478 -13.39 4.36 -39.37
C ASN A 478 -13.48 5.50 -38.34
N LYS A 479 -14.68 5.98 -37.99
CA LYS A 479 -14.86 7.12 -37.08
C LYS A 479 -14.91 6.71 -35.63
N TRP A 480 -15.54 5.59 -35.29
CA TRP A 480 -15.83 5.18 -33.91
C TRP A 480 -15.26 3.81 -33.55
N GLY A 481 -14.72 3.05 -34.50
CA GLY A 481 -14.20 1.71 -34.29
C GLY A 481 -13.14 1.61 -33.20
N PHE A 482 -12.36 2.68 -32.97
CA PHE A 482 -11.36 2.73 -31.90
C PHE A 482 -11.95 2.51 -30.49
N LEU A 483 -13.27 2.74 -30.31
CA LEU A 483 -13.95 2.55 -29.02
C LEU A 483 -14.30 1.09 -28.75
N TYR A 484 -14.66 0.29 -29.80
CA TYR A 484 -15.31 -1.02 -29.60
C TYR A 484 -14.64 -2.19 -30.36
N ILE A 485 -13.87 -1.95 -31.42
CA ILE A 485 -13.20 -3.03 -32.19
C ILE A 485 -12.44 -4.01 -31.30
N PRO A 486 -11.68 -3.56 -30.28
CA PRO A 486 -10.90 -4.45 -29.45
C PRO A 486 -11.71 -5.42 -28.60
N TYR A 487 -13.00 -5.10 -28.39
CA TYR A 487 -13.92 -5.91 -27.60
C TYR A 487 -14.79 -6.85 -28.45
N ARG A 488 -14.49 -6.93 -29.76
CA ARG A 488 -15.16 -7.88 -30.63
C ARG A 488 -14.82 -9.30 -30.19
N ALA A 489 -15.83 -10.06 -29.81
CA ALA A 489 -15.64 -11.50 -29.63
C ALA A 489 -15.27 -12.10 -30.98
N SER A 490 -14.19 -12.87 -31.01
CA SER A 490 -13.85 -13.70 -32.18
C SER A 490 -14.96 -14.75 -32.32
N GLY A 491 -15.86 -14.55 -33.26
CA GLY A 491 -16.73 -15.61 -33.76
C GLY A 491 -15.94 -16.55 -34.62
#